data_b598933c793525a8a5556cb4e3e9b974
#
_entry.id   b598933c793525a8a5556cb4e3e9b974
#
_cell.length_a   1.000
_cell.length_b   1.000
_cell.length_c   1.000
_cell.angle_alpha   90.00
_cell.angle_beta   90.00
_cell.angle_gamma   90.00
#
_symmetry.space_group_name_H-M   'P 1'
#
loop_
_entity.id
_entity.type
_entity.pdbx_description
1 polymer ?
#
loop_
_entity_poly.entity_id
_entity_poly.type
_entity_poly.pdbx_seq_one_letter_code
_entity_poly.pdbx_strand_id
1 'polypeptide(L)'
;MYTKNATVKMIGFITIFLLKIWLHLTSAELKSEGFKLTFVKSFDTIKTSQNMKTLIECCTFCLAKSPCEGVQYDGKSCTSLSNVLTTTIGTSQAWVMIPYVSNKAKVLLVGGNPESMELLNLATKQSFTFDFPLKWSEGGQVLEHTYHFCAYVNNKKCLLLNTESFETEDSGVTVELQERSKGLTIEYEGEQVIWLTGGRDGSNLRTSQMTSLTENKPGPAVANLPIALDAHCMVNVNTTTVATIAGYAGSSNTNKMWYFHFKDTQWVEGPNLKFGRRWAGCGTFDSGEDTYIIAVGGTDTGNGGKSVEILNIRGNNWFDGPIMPFSSEETMVGSLANSLEGEVAWVFGGVNLDASAISDAILRLHCQGQPKNGECQWIYHDQRLKDRRDYGKVITF
;
A
#
# COMPACT_ATOMS: atom_id res chain seq x y z
N MET A 1 -39.53 27.50 6.09
CA MET A 1 -38.58 28.61 5.89
C MET A 1 -37.16 28.09 5.91
N TYR A 2 -36.79 27.29 4.93
CA TYR A 2 -35.47 26.64 4.78
C TYR A 2 -35.10 26.59 3.31
N THR A 3 -34.72 27.70 2.76
CA THR A 3 -34.06 27.74 1.45
C THR A 3 -33.15 28.97 1.43
N LYS A 4 -31.90 28.76 1.39
CA LYS A 4 -30.88 29.61 0.74
C LYS A 4 -29.47 29.63 1.36
N ASN A 5 -29.04 28.59 2.05
CA ASN A 5 -27.62 28.46 2.33
C ASN A 5 -27.20 26.98 2.31
N ALA A 6 -27.62 26.27 1.27
CA ALA A 6 -27.66 24.83 1.28
C ALA A 6 -26.34 24.13 0.91
N THR A 7 -25.46 24.75 0.14
CA THR A 7 -24.41 23.95 -0.52
C THR A 7 -23.17 23.71 0.36
N VAL A 8 -22.77 24.64 1.20
CA VAL A 8 -21.59 24.43 2.08
C VAL A 8 -21.98 23.89 3.46
N LYS A 9 -23.19 24.18 3.92
CA LYS A 9 -23.73 23.57 5.17
C LYS A 9 -24.30 22.16 4.97
N MET A 10 -24.52 21.73 3.74
CA MET A 10 -25.12 20.41 3.44
C MET A 10 -24.20 19.25 3.80
N ILE A 11 -22.89 19.36 3.64
CA ILE A 11 -21.94 18.31 4.04
C ILE A 11 -21.98 18.14 5.58
N GLY A 12 -21.92 19.22 6.32
CA GLY A 12 -22.06 19.18 7.80
C GLY A 12 -23.46 18.75 8.25
N PHE A 13 -24.51 19.10 7.53
CA PHE A 13 -25.90 18.76 7.87
C PHE A 13 -26.23 17.29 7.53
N ILE A 14 -25.72 16.76 6.44
CA ILE A 14 -25.88 15.35 6.08
C ILE A 14 -25.15 14.46 7.09
N THR A 15 -23.96 14.85 7.52
CA THR A 15 -23.24 14.13 8.58
C THR A 15 -24.00 14.17 9.92
N ILE A 16 -24.56 15.32 10.30
CA ILE A 16 -25.37 15.47 11.53
C ILE A 16 -26.74 14.77 11.38
N PHE A 17 -27.32 14.76 10.18
CA PHE A 17 -28.61 14.12 9.93
C PHE A 17 -28.45 12.59 9.87
N LEU A 18 -27.39 12.08 9.29
CA LEU A 18 -27.02 10.66 9.33
C LEU A 18 -26.67 10.24 10.76
N LEU A 19 -26.01 11.11 11.55
CA LEU A 19 -25.76 10.87 12.97
C LEU A 19 -27.06 10.84 13.80
N LYS A 20 -28.07 11.67 13.48
CA LYS A 20 -29.39 11.66 14.15
C LYS A 20 -30.23 10.45 13.75
N ILE A 21 -30.13 9.99 12.50
CA ILE A 21 -30.75 8.73 12.06
C ILE A 21 -30.07 7.54 12.73
N TRP A 22 -28.74 7.59 12.89
CA TRP A 22 -27.97 6.61 13.64
C TRP A 22 -28.43 6.49 15.11
N LEU A 23 -28.84 7.59 15.74
CA LEU A 23 -29.38 7.60 17.11
C LEU A 23 -30.83 7.10 17.22
N HIS A 24 -31.59 7.00 16.11
CA HIS A 24 -32.99 6.56 16.11
C HIS A 24 -33.21 5.15 15.54
N LEU A 25 -32.22 4.60 14.85
CA LEU A 25 -32.24 3.22 14.37
C LEU A 25 -31.53 2.33 15.41
N THR A 26 -32.32 1.80 16.33
CA THR A 26 -31.87 0.92 17.42
C THR A 26 -31.52 -0.51 16.97
N SER A 27 -31.20 -0.76 15.70
CA SER A 27 -30.73 -2.07 15.29
C SER A 27 -29.20 -2.15 15.36
N ALA A 28 -28.72 -3.18 16.03
CA ALA A 28 -27.28 -3.41 16.26
C ALA A 28 -26.45 -3.58 14.95
N GLU A 29 -27.10 -3.83 13.83
CA GLU A 29 -26.47 -4.07 12.53
C GLU A 29 -25.98 -2.78 11.83
N LEU A 30 -26.54 -1.62 12.15
CA LEU A 30 -26.12 -0.35 11.55
C LEU A 30 -24.97 0.34 12.30
N LYS A 31 -24.51 -0.21 13.42
CA LYS A 31 -23.47 0.42 14.28
C LYS A 31 -22.05 0.29 13.74
N SER A 32 -21.83 -0.57 12.76
CA SER A 32 -20.49 -0.85 12.26
C SER A 32 -20.18 -0.32 10.86
N GLU A 33 -21.17 0.20 10.12
CA GLU A 33 -20.99 0.61 8.74
C GLU A 33 -21.22 2.10 8.55
N GLY A 34 -20.16 2.81 8.19
CA GLY A 34 -20.21 4.20 7.75
C GLY A 34 -20.37 4.28 6.22
N PHE A 35 -20.74 5.44 5.71
CA PHE A 35 -20.90 5.70 4.28
C PHE A 35 -20.13 6.95 3.88
N LYS A 36 -19.45 6.86 2.74
CA LYS A 36 -18.84 8.00 2.08
C LYS A 36 -19.64 8.32 0.81
N LEU A 37 -20.05 9.56 0.66
CA LEU A 37 -20.66 10.05 -0.58
C LEU A 37 -19.53 10.39 -1.56
N THR A 38 -19.56 9.76 -2.72
CA THR A 38 -18.57 9.97 -3.77
C THR A 38 -19.28 10.19 -5.10
N PHE A 39 -18.76 11.09 -5.92
CA PHE A 39 -19.26 11.32 -7.26
C PHE A 39 -18.59 10.33 -8.23
N VAL A 40 -19.35 9.79 -9.15
CA VAL A 40 -18.88 8.83 -10.15
C VAL A 40 -19.14 9.30 -11.58
N LYS A 41 -18.23 8.95 -12.44
CA LYS A 41 -18.27 9.30 -13.87
C LYS A 41 -18.92 8.22 -14.72
N SER A 42 -18.75 6.97 -14.38
CA SER A 42 -19.38 5.83 -15.04
C SER A 42 -19.55 4.67 -14.07
N PHE A 43 -20.54 3.84 -14.31
CA PHE A 43 -20.87 2.66 -13.49
C PHE A 43 -21.65 1.65 -14.31
N ASP A 44 -21.58 0.40 -13.89
CA ASP A 44 -22.44 -0.66 -14.38
C ASP A 44 -23.72 -0.74 -13.51
N THR A 45 -24.87 -0.74 -14.15
CA THR A 45 -26.15 -0.74 -13.45
C THR A 45 -26.61 -2.17 -13.15
N ILE A 46 -26.87 -2.48 -11.90
CA ILE A 46 -27.63 -3.67 -11.56
C ILE A 46 -29.09 -3.40 -11.92
N LYS A 47 -29.70 -4.23 -12.78
CA LYS A 47 -31.04 -4.04 -13.39
C LYS A 47 -32.21 -4.04 -12.39
N THR A 48 -32.08 -3.48 -11.22
CA THR A 48 -33.17 -3.35 -10.26
C THR A 48 -33.32 -1.90 -9.86
N SER A 49 -34.29 -1.21 -10.41
CA SER A 49 -34.72 0.13 -9.96
C SER A 49 -36.01 0.00 -9.14
N GLN A 50 -36.11 0.79 -8.10
CA GLN A 50 -37.34 0.95 -7.31
C GLN A 50 -37.64 2.42 -7.11
N ASN A 51 -38.94 2.76 -7.06
CA ASN A 51 -39.35 4.11 -6.71
C ASN A 51 -39.13 4.33 -5.22
N MET A 52 -38.23 5.22 -4.87
CA MET A 52 -37.92 5.59 -3.51
C MET A 52 -38.19 7.07 -3.30
N LYS A 53 -38.71 7.44 -2.14
CA LYS A 53 -39.04 8.83 -1.82
C LYS A 53 -37.85 9.64 -1.37
N THR A 54 -36.86 8.98 -0.86
CA THR A 54 -35.66 9.64 -0.31
C THR A 54 -34.38 8.91 -0.67
N LEU A 55 -33.27 9.63 -0.68
CA LEU A 55 -31.93 9.05 -0.83
C LEU A 55 -31.64 8.02 0.29
N ILE A 56 -32.21 8.22 1.47
CA ILE A 56 -32.02 7.31 2.61
C ILE A 56 -32.67 5.96 2.36
N GLU A 57 -33.89 5.95 1.82
CA GLU A 57 -34.55 4.71 1.42
C GLU A 57 -33.75 3.98 0.34
N CYS A 58 -33.18 4.75 -0.60
CA CYS A 58 -32.29 4.22 -1.64
C CYS A 58 -31.03 3.57 -1.06
N CYS A 59 -30.40 4.20 -0.09
CA CYS A 59 -29.23 3.65 0.58
C CYS A 59 -29.56 2.40 1.38
N THR A 60 -30.68 2.38 2.09
CA THR A 60 -31.17 1.22 2.82
C THR A 60 -31.46 0.05 1.88
N PHE A 61 -32.02 0.33 0.71
CA PHE A 61 -32.24 -0.67 -0.33
C PHE A 61 -30.95 -1.29 -0.85
N CYS A 62 -29.90 -0.47 -1.05
CA CYS A 62 -28.59 -0.95 -1.45
C CYS A 62 -28.00 -1.89 -0.41
N LEU A 63 -28.04 -1.50 0.87
CA LEU A 63 -27.51 -2.32 1.97
C LEU A 63 -28.20 -3.67 2.12
N ALA A 64 -29.49 -3.75 1.79
CA ALA A 64 -30.25 -4.99 1.87
C ALA A 64 -29.98 -5.94 0.69
N LYS A 65 -29.25 -5.50 -0.34
CA LYS A 65 -28.96 -6.28 -1.53
C LYS A 65 -27.46 -6.43 -1.76
N SER A 66 -26.98 -7.64 -1.69
CA SER A 66 -25.61 -7.97 -2.06
C SER A 66 -25.56 -8.57 -3.48
N PRO A 67 -24.62 -8.19 -4.35
CA PRO A 67 -23.59 -7.17 -4.14
C PRO A 67 -24.12 -5.78 -4.54
N CYS A 68 -24.16 -4.83 -3.59
CA CYS A 68 -24.43 -3.43 -3.91
C CYS A 68 -23.25 -2.58 -3.48
N GLU A 69 -22.59 -1.94 -4.43
CA GLU A 69 -21.39 -1.14 -4.22
C GLU A 69 -21.72 0.36 -4.19
N GLY A 70 -22.89 0.73 -4.64
CA GLY A 70 -23.35 2.11 -4.62
C GLY A 70 -24.81 2.25 -5.05
N VAL A 71 -25.30 3.47 -5.00
CA VAL A 71 -26.64 3.84 -5.46
C VAL A 71 -26.63 5.08 -6.33
N GLN A 72 -27.52 5.10 -7.29
CA GLN A 72 -27.90 6.29 -8.02
C GLN A 72 -29.32 6.68 -7.60
N TYR A 73 -29.53 7.94 -7.24
CA TYR A 73 -30.80 8.49 -6.85
C TYR A 73 -31.08 9.80 -7.61
N ASP A 74 -32.15 9.83 -8.38
CA ASP A 74 -32.56 10.95 -9.22
C ASP A 74 -33.65 11.84 -8.59
N GLY A 75 -33.97 11.62 -7.33
CA GLY A 75 -35.04 12.30 -6.60
C GLY A 75 -36.38 11.55 -6.63
N LYS A 76 -36.50 10.47 -7.39
CA LYS A 76 -37.72 9.64 -7.50
C LYS A 76 -37.42 8.16 -7.55
N SER A 77 -36.36 7.76 -8.20
CA SER A 77 -35.98 6.37 -8.38
C SER A 77 -34.60 6.09 -7.79
N CYS A 78 -34.42 4.87 -7.33
CA CYS A 78 -33.17 4.35 -6.79
C CYS A 78 -32.69 3.19 -7.65
N THR A 79 -31.44 3.25 -8.04
CA THR A 79 -30.77 2.17 -8.78
C THR A 79 -29.56 1.71 -7.98
N SER A 80 -29.48 0.43 -7.70
CA SER A 80 -28.27 -0.15 -7.13
C SER A 80 -27.22 -0.37 -8.22
N LEU A 81 -25.97 -0.16 -7.87
CA LEU A 81 -24.83 -0.18 -8.78
C LEU A 81 -23.84 -1.26 -8.38
N SER A 82 -23.19 -1.86 -9.37
CA SER A 82 -22.01 -2.72 -9.18
C SER A 82 -20.86 -2.20 -10.01
N ASN A 83 -19.64 -2.62 -9.68
CA ASN A 83 -18.41 -2.20 -10.38
C ASN A 83 -18.27 -0.67 -10.48
N VAL A 84 -18.46 0.01 -9.35
CA VAL A 84 -18.39 1.46 -9.31
C VAL A 84 -16.94 1.90 -9.41
N LEU A 85 -16.57 2.51 -10.54
CA LEU A 85 -15.30 3.17 -10.73
C LEU A 85 -15.45 4.64 -10.33
N THR A 86 -14.75 5.04 -9.29
CA THR A 86 -14.72 6.44 -8.86
C THR A 86 -13.72 7.21 -9.70
N THR A 87 -14.18 8.02 -10.63
CA THR A 87 -13.34 9.02 -11.29
C THR A 87 -14.15 10.28 -11.55
N THR A 88 -13.61 11.42 -11.13
CA THR A 88 -13.95 12.81 -11.42
C THR A 88 -15.41 13.22 -11.68
N ILE A 89 -15.73 14.36 -11.08
CA ILE A 89 -17.01 15.06 -11.09
C ILE A 89 -17.53 15.28 -12.53
N GLY A 90 -18.50 14.47 -12.93
CA GLY A 90 -19.34 14.76 -14.07
C GLY A 90 -20.55 15.60 -13.62
N THR A 91 -21.08 16.43 -14.52
CA THR A 91 -22.21 17.34 -14.28
C THR A 91 -23.58 16.67 -14.10
N SER A 92 -23.65 15.34 -14.05
CA SER A 92 -24.89 14.61 -13.76
C SER A 92 -24.95 14.25 -12.28
N GLN A 93 -26.07 14.53 -11.64
CA GLN A 93 -26.34 14.33 -10.20
C GLN A 93 -26.47 12.84 -9.84
N ALA A 94 -25.40 12.07 -10.02
CA ALA A 94 -25.34 10.70 -9.50
C ALA A 94 -24.54 10.71 -8.19
N TRP A 95 -25.19 10.32 -7.10
CA TRP A 95 -24.56 10.14 -5.79
C TRP A 95 -24.31 8.65 -5.62
N VAL A 96 -23.08 8.28 -5.36
CA VAL A 96 -22.73 6.91 -5.05
C VAL A 96 -22.33 6.82 -3.60
N MET A 97 -22.98 5.93 -2.89
CA MET A 97 -22.57 5.54 -1.54
C MET A 97 -21.77 4.26 -1.64
N ILE A 98 -20.49 4.38 -1.35
CA ILE A 98 -19.65 3.23 -1.12
C ILE A 98 -19.82 2.87 0.35
N PRO A 99 -20.21 1.62 0.70
CA PRO A 99 -20.22 1.20 2.08
C PRO A 99 -18.87 1.54 2.72
N TYR A 100 -18.87 2.29 3.81
CA TYR A 100 -17.67 2.50 4.59
C TYR A 100 -17.37 1.18 5.30
N VAL A 101 -16.73 0.27 4.59
CA VAL A 101 -16.07 -0.85 5.24
C VAL A 101 -14.91 -0.26 6.02
N SER A 102 -14.79 -0.63 7.29
CA SER A 102 -13.74 -0.11 8.16
C SER A 102 -12.41 -0.09 7.38
N ASN A 103 -11.69 0.99 7.43
CA ASN A 103 -10.38 1.14 6.75
C ASN A 103 -9.38 0.03 7.13
N LYS A 104 -9.67 -0.71 8.18
CA LYS A 104 -8.83 -1.77 8.78
C LYS A 104 -8.48 -2.95 7.87
N ALA A 105 -9.15 -3.11 6.73
CA ALA A 105 -8.91 -4.23 5.83
C ALA A 105 -8.65 -3.77 4.38
N LYS A 106 -8.37 -2.50 4.18
CA LYS A 106 -8.10 -1.96 2.84
C LYS A 106 -6.61 -1.89 2.57
N VAL A 107 -6.25 -2.31 1.37
CA VAL A 107 -4.88 -2.25 0.86
C VAL A 107 -4.93 -1.71 -0.56
N LEU A 108 -4.07 -0.74 -0.86
CA LEU A 108 -3.85 -0.27 -2.21
C LEU A 108 -2.47 -0.74 -2.66
N LEU A 109 -2.44 -1.53 -3.71
CA LEU A 109 -1.23 -1.93 -4.41
C LEU A 109 -0.99 -0.94 -5.54
N VAL A 110 0.20 -0.36 -5.59
CA VAL A 110 0.52 0.73 -6.52
C VAL A 110 1.70 0.35 -7.40
N GLY A 111 1.52 0.50 -8.70
CA GLY A 111 2.57 0.28 -9.69
C GLY A 111 3.00 -1.18 -9.82
N GLY A 112 4.23 -1.38 -10.26
CA GLY A 112 4.75 -2.69 -10.61
C GLY A 112 4.46 -3.04 -12.07
N ASN A 113 4.26 -4.30 -12.34
CA ASN A 113 3.84 -4.82 -13.63
C ASN A 113 2.56 -5.65 -13.41
N PRO A 114 1.37 -5.20 -13.87
CA PRO A 114 1.12 -4.09 -14.82
C PRO A 114 1.20 -2.68 -14.21
N GLU A 115 1.19 -1.69 -15.07
CA GLU A 115 1.12 -0.25 -14.75
C GLU A 115 -0.30 0.11 -14.29
N SER A 116 -0.67 -0.33 -13.08
CA SER A 116 -2.01 -0.11 -12.53
C SER A 116 -1.96 -0.01 -11.00
N MET A 117 -3.05 0.45 -10.42
CA MET A 117 -3.31 0.33 -8.99
C MET A 117 -4.43 -0.68 -8.76
N GLU A 118 -4.38 -1.38 -7.63
CA GLU A 118 -5.46 -2.27 -7.22
C GLU A 118 -5.81 -2.02 -5.75
N LEU A 119 -7.02 -1.51 -5.53
CA LEU A 119 -7.59 -1.37 -4.20
C LEU A 119 -8.25 -2.68 -3.80
N LEU A 120 -7.76 -3.28 -2.75
CA LEU A 120 -8.28 -4.50 -2.17
C LEU A 120 -9.04 -4.19 -0.89
N ASN A 121 -10.19 -4.80 -0.73
CA ASN A 121 -10.86 -4.94 0.55
C ASN A 121 -10.80 -6.40 0.97
N LEU A 122 -9.90 -6.72 1.86
CA LEU A 122 -9.64 -8.09 2.26
C LEU A 122 -10.78 -8.70 3.09
N ALA A 123 -11.59 -7.88 3.74
CA ALA A 123 -12.75 -8.35 4.51
C ALA A 123 -13.93 -8.72 3.62
N THR A 124 -14.22 -7.91 2.60
CA THR A 124 -15.34 -8.15 1.67
C THR A 124 -14.92 -8.91 0.41
N LYS A 125 -13.63 -9.13 0.23
CA LYS A 125 -13.01 -9.75 -0.96
C LYS A 125 -13.29 -9.00 -2.27
N GLN A 126 -13.55 -7.71 -2.18
CA GLN A 126 -13.73 -6.84 -3.34
C GLN A 126 -12.39 -6.26 -3.79
N SER A 127 -12.23 -6.06 -5.09
CA SER A 127 -11.10 -5.35 -5.66
C SER A 127 -11.51 -4.43 -6.80
N PHE A 128 -10.80 -3.30 -6.89
CA PHE A 128 -10.98 -2.27 -7.92
C PHE A 128 -9.63 -1.94 -8.51
N THR A 129 -9.55 -1.85 -9.83
CA THR A 129 -8.32 -1.49 -10.53
C THR A 129 -8.45 -0.08 -11.11
N PHE A 130 -7.34 0.67 -11.06
CA PHE A 130 -7.23 2.03 -11.57
C PHE A 130 -5.96 2.13 -12.42
N ASP A 131 -5.95 3.05 -13.37
CA ASP A 131 -4.76 3.36 -14.14
C ASP A 131 -3.70 4.00 -13.25
N PHE A 132 -2.47 3.53 -13.37
CA PHE A 132 -1.30 4.13 -12.73
C PHE A 132 -0.12 4.07 -13.69
N PRO A 133 0.26 5.19 -14.31
CA PRO A 133 1.17 5.20 -15.46
C PRO A 133 2.65 5.06 -15.08
N LEU A 134 2.97 4.56 -13.91
CA LEU A 134 4.35 4.31 -13.47
C LEU A 134 4.60 2.83 -13.24
N LYS A 135 5.58 2.30 -13.95
CA LYS A 135 6.13 0.97 -13.75
C LYS A 135 7.35 1.04 -12.85
N TRP A 136 7.48 0.07 -11.91
CA TRP A 136 8.61 -0.01 -10.99
C TRP A 136 8.87 1.29 -10.23
N SER A 137 7.86 1.78 -9.58
CA SER A 137 7.91 3.04 -8.85
C SER A 137 8.46 2.88 -7.43
N GLU A 138 9.19 3.89 -7.00
CA GLU A 138 9.69 4.04 -5.64
C GLU A 138 9.09 5.30 -5.02
N GLY A 139 8.84 5.30 -3.72
CA GLY A 139 8.22 6.43 -3.05
C GLY A 139 7.47 6.03 -1.79
N GLY A 140 6.56 6.89 -1.35
CA GLY A 140 5.77 6.67 -0.15
C GLY A 140 4.87 7.85 0.20
N GLN A 141 4.39 7.87 1.43
CA GLN A 141 3.47 8.88 1.95
C GLN A 141 4.16 10.24 2.14
N VAL A 142 3.51 11.30 1.72
CA VAL A 142 3.93 12.70 1.94
C VAL A 142 3.03 13.37 2.98
N LEU A 143 1.71 13.25 2.81
CA LEU A 143 0.68 13.76 3.71
C LEU A 143 -0.35 12.67 3.94
N GLU A 144 -1.31 12.89 4.83
CA GLU A 144 -2.27 11.88 5.28
C GLU A 144 -2.91 11.04 4.16
N HIS A 145 -3.28 11.68 3.04
CA HIS A 145 -3.90 10.98 1.89
C HIS A 145 -3.13 11.19 0.59
N THR A 146 -1.90 11.69 0.68
CA THR A 146 -1.09 12.01 -0.50
C THR A 146 0.20 11.20 -0.47
N TYR A 147 0.49 10.53 -1.58
CA TYR A 147 1.67 9.73 -1.79
C TYR A 147 2.43 10.24 -3.00
N HIS A 148 3.74 10.18 -2.93
CA HIS A 148 4.63 10.57 -4.01
C HIS A 148 5.39 9.35 -4.51
N PHE A 149 5.35 9.13 -5.81
CA PHE A 149 6.02 8.03 -6.47
C PHE A 149 6.82 8.50 -7.67
N CYS A 150 8.02 7.97 -7.84
CA CYS A 150 8.85 8.18 -9.01
C CYS A 150 9.20 6.84 -9.66
N ALA A 151 9.28 6.79 -10.97
CA ALA A 151 9.64 5.59 -11.71
C ALA A 151 10.92 5.77 -12.52
N TYR A 152 11.70 4.70 -12.67
CA TYR A 152 12.86 4.65 -13.54
C TYR A 152 12.45 4.70 -15.03
N VAL A 153 11.37 3.99 -15.37
CA VAL A 153 10.81 3.94 -16.73
C VAL A 153 9.87 5.11 -16.96
N ASN A 154 9.58 5.47 -18.20
CA ASN A 154 8.68 6.56 -18.59
C ASN A 154 9.21 7.97 -18.27
N ASN A 155 10.47 8.24 -18.64
CA ASN A 155 11.13 9.55 -18.54
C ASN A 155 11.37 10.05 -17.12
N LYS A 156 11.57 9.14 -16.16
CA LYS A 156 11.86 9.51 -14.76
C LYS A 156 10.78 10.40 -14.13
N LYS A 157 9.54 10.15 -14.51
CA LYS A 157 8.38 10.89 -13.98
C LYS A 157 8.13 10.59 -12.52
N CYS A 158 7.70 11.62 -11.83
CA CYS A 158 7.15 11.51 -10.49
C CYS A 158 5.69 11.95 -10.46
N LEU A 159 4.87 11.25 -9.71
CA LEU A 159 3.45 11.51 -9.57
C LEU A 159 3.07 11.68 -8.11
N LEU A 160 2.13 12.56 -7.85
CA LEU A 160 1.34 12.57 -6.62
C LEU A 160 0.11 11.68 -6.82
N LEU A 161 -0.19 10.86 -5.83
CA LEU A 161 -1.38 10.04 -5.75
C LEU A 161 -2.21 10.47 -4.55
N ASN A 162 -3.45 10.87 -4.79
CA ASN A 162 -4.43 11.08 -3.73
C ASN A 162 -5.19 9.77 -3.47
N THR A 163 -5.10 9.22 -2.26
CA THR A 163 -5.75 7.94 -1.90
C THR A 163 -7.22 8.08 -1.51
N GLU A 164 -7.78 9.28 -1.50
CA GLU A 164 -9.21 9.48 -1.35
C GLU A 164 -9.93 9.49 -2.70
N SER A 165 -9.34 10.17 -3.71
CA SER A 165 -9.91 10.25 -5.07
C SER A 165 -9.34 9.18 -6.01
N PHE A 166 -8.21 8.56 -5.68
CA PHE A 166 -7.40 7.69 -6.53
C PHE A 166 -6.92 8.37 -7.82
N GLU A 167 -6.85 9.68 -7.81
CA GLU A 167 -6.33 10.48 -8.91
C GLU A 167 -4.82 10.65 -8.78
N THR A 168 -4.16 10.73 -9.93
CA THR A 168 -2.73 11.01 -10.02
C THR A 168 -2.50 12.30 -10.78
N GLU A 169 -1.52 13.09 -10.33
CA GLU A 169 -1.07 14.30 -11.01
C GLU A 169 0.46 14.32 -11.12
N ASP A 170 0.97 15.02 -12.13
CA ASP A 170 2.41 15.22 -12.26
C ASP A 170 2.90 16.09 -11.10
N SER A 171 3.86 15.59 -10.35
CA SER A 171 4.37 16.33 -9.19
C SER A 171 5.31 17.47 -9.57
N GLY A 172 5.74 17.54 -10.82
CA GLY A 172 6.77 18.47 -11.27
C GLY A 172 8.18 18.16 -10.72
N VAL A 173 8.33 17.12 -9.90
CA VAL A 173 9.61 16.71 -9.33
C VAL A 173 10.36 15.82 -10.32
N THR A 174 11.66 16.08 -10.45
CA THR A 174 12.56 15.28 -11.28
C THR A 174 13.62 14.62 -10.40
N VAL A 175 13.80 13.32 -10.56
CA VAL A 175 14.79 12.53 -9.82
C VAL A 175 15.71 11.77 -10.76
N GLU A 176 16.94 11.54 -10.33
CA GLU A 176 17.87 10.66 -11.04
C GLU A 176 17.74 9.22 -10.51
N LEU A 177 16.63 8.59 -10.84
CA LEU A 177 16.37 7.21 -10.47
C LEU A 177 17.14 6.29 -11.40
N GLN A 178 17.87 5.34 -10.83
CA GLN A 178 18.63 4.34 -11.56
C GLN A 178 17.88 3.01 -11.60
N GLU A 179 18.20 2.16 -12.57
CA GLU A 179 17.61 0.81 -12.63
C GLU A 179 17.85 0.08 -11.30
N ARG A 180 16.81 -0.54 -10.75
CA ARG A 180 16.85 -1.33 -9.49
C ARG A 180 17.32 -0.58 -8.24
N SER A 181 17.30 0.77 -8.27
CA SER A 181 17.42 1.54 -7.04
C SER A 181 16.23 1.30 -6.13
N LYS A 182 16.37 1.64 -4.86
CA LYS A 182 15.28 1.63 -3.89
C LYS A 182 15.08 3.01 -3.32
N GLY A 183 13.82 3.31 -2.99
CA GLY A 183 13.48 4.61 -2.49
C GLY A 183 12.29 4.63 -1.53
N LEU A 184 12.31 5.66 -0.70
CA LEU A 184 11.26 5.98 0.26
C LEU A 184 10.99 7.48 0.23
N THR A 185 9.76 7.87 0.46
CA THR A 185 9.44 9.24 0.83
C THR A 185 9.46 9.34 2.35
N ILE A 186 10.18 10.32 2.85
CA ILE A 186 10.38 10.54 4.29
C ILE A 186 10.37 12.04 4.61
N GLU A 187 10.12 12.35 5.87
CA GLU A 187 10.43 13.66 6.43
C GLU A 187 11.87 13.63 6.99
N TYR A 188 12.71 14.52 6.49
CA TYR A 188 14.10 14.63 6.93
C TYR A 188 14.44 16.11 7.14
N GLU A 189 14.89 16.48 8.35
CA GLU A 189 15.20 17.86 8.76
C GLU A 189 14.03 18.85 8.51
N GLY A 190 12.78 18.38 8.68
CA GLY A 190 11.57 19.19 8.47
C GLY A 190 11.16 19.37 7.01
N GLU A 191 11.82 18.68 6.08
CA GLU A 191 11.53 18.70 4.65
C GLU A 191 11.04 17.34 4.17
N GLN A 192 10.00 17.34 3.33
CA GLN A 192 9.55 16.13 2.65
C GLN A 192 10.50 15.84 1.48
N VAL A 193 11.15 14.68 1.51
CA VAL A 193 12.10 14.28 0.48
C VAL A 193 11.79 12.88 -0.03
N ILE A 194 12.07 12.63 -1.32
CA ILE A 194 12.26 11.28 -1.81
C ILE A 194 13.73 10.93 -1.69
N TRP A 195 14.02 9.83 -1.02
CA TRP A 195 15.37 9.32 -0.82
C TRP A 195 15.58 8.05 -1.63
N LEU A 196 16.52 8.10 -2.57
CA LEU A 196 16.88 7.02 -3.47
C LEU A 196 18.27 6.49 -3.13
N THR A 197 18.44 5.17 -3.16
CA THR A 197 19.70 4.51 -2.85
C THR A 197 20.06 3.45 -3.85
N GLY A 198 21.36 3.30 -4.14
CA GLY A 198 21.92 2.26 -4.97
C GLY A 198 21.36 2.25 -6.39
N GLY A 199 21.17 1.07 -6.91
CA GLY A 199 20.74 0.83 -8.29
C GLY A 199 21.91 0.49 -9.20
N ARG A 200 21.65 0.55 -10.52
CA ARG A 200 22.60 0.13 -11.54
C ARG A 200 22.62 1.10 -12.72
N ASP A 201 23.82 1.46 -13.15
CA ASP A 201 24.13 2.15 -14.39
C ASP A 201 25.38 1.49 -15.01
N GLY A 202 25.16 0.40 -15.74
CA GLY A 202 26.25 -0.49 -16.20
C GLY A 202 26.90 -1.30 -15.06
N SER A 203 27.11 -0.70 -13.90
CA SER A 203 27.59 -1.33 -12.66
C SER A 203 26.73 -0.94 -11.47
N ASN A 204 26.86 -1.67 -10.36
CA ASN A 204 26.14 -1.33 -9.13
C ASN A 204 26.65 -0.02 -8.53
N LEU A 205 25.75 0.71 -7.90
CA LEU A 205 25.99 2.05 -7.39
C LEU A 205 25.96 2.09 -5.86
N ARG A 206 26.74 3.04 -5.32
CA ARG A 206 26.72 3.40 -3.89
C ARG A 206 25.90 4.66 -3.64
N THR A 207 25.25 5.21 -4.63
CA THR A 207 24.55 6.48 -4.56
C THR A 207 23.52 6.49 -3.43
N SER A 208 23.41 7.62 -2.78
CA SER A 208 22.41 7.91 -1.77
C SER A 208 22.01 9.36 -1.99
N GLN A 209 20.81 9.60 -2.50
CA GLN A 209 20.38 10.90 -2.98
C GLN A 209 19.01 11.23 -2.45
N MET A 210 18.88 12.39 -1.86
CA MET A 210 17.61 12.99 -1.50
C MET A 210 17.23 14.08 -2.49
N THR A 211 15.95 14.18 -2.81
CA THR A 211 15.37 15.26 -3.60
C THR A 211 14.19 15.85 -2.84
N SER A 212 14.20 17.16 -2.67
CA SER A 212 13.10 17.89 -2.06
C SER A 212 11.85 17.78 -2.91
N LEU A 213 10.73 17.42 -2.27
CA LEU A 213 9.44 17.30 -2.94
C LEU A 213 8.72 18.65 -3.07
N THR A 214 9.08 19.63 -2.25
CA THR A 214 8.47 20.97 -2.27
C THR A 214 9.17 21.92 -3.22
N GLU A 215 10.49 21.84 -3.33
CA GLU A 215 11.27 22.79 -4.09
C GLU A 215 11.88 22.22 -5.37
N ASN A 216 11.69 20.91 -5.62
CA ASN A 216 12.26 20.20 -6.78
C ASN A 216 13.76 20.48 -6.97
N LYS A 217 14.51 20.39 -5.89
CA LYS A 217 15.98 20.59 -5.86
C LYS A 217 16.64 19.45 -5.11
N PRO A 218 17.98 19.29 -5.23
CA PRO A 218 18.69 18.37 -4.36
C PRO A 218 18.37 18.65 -2.89
N GLY A 219 17.97 17.61 -2.18
CA GLY A 219 17.70 17.64 -0.75
C GLY A 219 19.02 17.62 0.07
N PRO A 220 18.93 17.43 1.39
CA PRO A 220 20.08 17.33 2.25
C PRO A 220 21.08 16.27 1.77
N ALA A 221 22.38 16.58 1.90
CA ALA A 221 23.43 15.64 1.56
C ALA A 221 23.53 14.53 2.60
N VAL A 222 23.53 13.29 2.14
CA VAL A 222 23.64 12.09 2.99
C VAL A 222 24.78 11.19 2.55
N ALA A 223 25.30 10.38 3.47
CA ALA A 223 26.38 9.46 3.17
C ALA A 223 25.95 8.41 2.14
N ASN A 224 26.82 8.13 1.18
CA ASN A 224 26.62 7.02 0.25
C ASN A 224 26.54 5.68 0.97
N LEU A 225 25.88 4.71 0.34
CA LEU A 225 25.84 3.33 0.83
C LEU A 225 27.25 2.81 1.13
N PRO A 226 27.42 1.99 2.19
CA PRO A 226 28.73 1.40 2.53
C PRO A 226 29.30 0.53 1.41
N ILE A 227 28.45 -0.14 0.65
CA ILE A 227 28.82 -0.91 -0.54
C ILE A 227 27.87 -0.59 -1.70
N ALA A 228 28.30 -0.88 -2.92
CA ALA A 228 27.45 -0.74 -4.10
C ALA A 228 26.39 -1.84 -4.12
N LEU A 229 25.12 -1.46 -4.25
CA LEU A 229 23.97 -2.36 -4.20
C LEU A 229 22.97 -2.08 -5.31
N ASP A 230 22.41 -3.14 -5.87
CA ASP A 230 21.15 -3.09 -6.59
C ASP A 230 20.14 -4.11 -6.03
N ALA A 231 18.88 -3.99 -6.38
CA ALA A 231 17.83 -4.92 -5.99
C ALA A 231 17.81 -5.26 -4.49
N HIS A 232 18.22 -4.32 -3.66
CA HIS A 232 18.16 -4.40 -2.20
C HIS A 232 16.77 -4.01 -1.68
N CYS A 233 16.52 -4.20 -0.41
CA CYS A 233 15.38 -3.62 0.28
C CYS A 233 15.73 -2.27 0.92
N MET A 234 14.72 -1.40 1.05
CA MET A 234 14.79 -0.19 1.85
C MET A 234 13.49 -0.05 2.62
N VAL A 235 13.56 0.08 3.94
CA VAL A 235 12.38 0.14 4.82
C VAL A 235 12.52 1.25 5.85
N ASN A 236 11.40 1.92 6.16
CA ASN A 236 11.30 2.78 7.33
C ASN A 236 11.22 1.90 8.57
N VAL A 237 12.20 2.02 9.45
CA VAL A 237 12.21 1.35 10.76
C VAL A 237 11.35 2.14 11.75
N ASN A 238 11.51 3.44 11.74
CA ASN A 238 10.70 4.42 12.49
C ASN A 238 10.92 5.82 11.90
N THR A 239 10.38 6.84 12.54
CA THR A 239 10.47 8.25 12.09
C THR A 239 11.89 8.81 12.03
N THR A 240 12.91 8.14 12.56
CA THR A 240 14.29 8.61 12.65
C THR A 240 15.32 7.63 12.10
N THR A 241 14.87 6.49 11.58
CA THR A 241 15.77 5.41 11.17
C THR A 241 15.22 4.69 9.94
N VAL A 242 16.06 4.57 8.94
CA VAL A 242 15.84 3.77 7.73
C VAL A 242 16.83 2.60 7.72
N ALA A 243 16.45 1.48 7.15
CA ALA A 243 17.35 0.36 6.93
C ALA A 243 17.43 -0.01 5.45
N THR A 244 18.65 -0.36 5.00
CA THR A 244 18.88 -1.09 3.75
C THR A 244 19.26 -2.53 4.06
N ILE A 245 18.71 -3.46 3.30
CA ILE A 245 18.80 -4.89 3.62
C ILE A 245 19.12 -5.67 2.37
N ALA A 246 20.16 -6.49 2.44
CA ALA A 246 20.56 -7.43 1.41
C ALA A 246 20.85 -6.73 0.04
N GLY A 247 20.52 -7.35 -1.08
CA GLY A 247 20.75 -6.86 -2.43
C GLY A 247 21.88 -7.58 -3.15
N TYR A 248 22.14 -7.16 -4.38
CA TYR A 248 23.24 -7.67 -5.21
C TYR A 248 24.43 -6.70 -5.13
N ALA A 249 25.58 -7.21 -4.76
CA ALA A 249 26.81 -6.42 -4.55
C ALA A 249 27.80 -6.53 -5.74
N GLY A 250 27.29 -6.67 -6.96
CA GLY A 250 28.06 -6.72 -8.19
C GLY A 250 28.60 -8.11 -8.55
N SER A 251 28.93 -8.94 -7.59
CA SER A 251 29.43 -10.31 -7.82
C SER A 251 28.58 -11.39 -7.16
N SER A 252 27.88 -11.04 -6.09
CA SER A 252 27.05 -11.99 -5.32
C SER A 252 25.92 -11.27 -4.57
N ASN A 253 24.93 -12.06 -4.19
CA ASN A 253 23.93 -11.59 -3.24
C ASN A 253 24.58 -11.38 -1.86
N THR A 254 24.30 -10.24 -1.24
CA THR A 254 24.79 -9.96 0.11
C THR A 254 23.74 -10.26 1.16
N ASN A 255 24.19 -10.61 2.36
CA ASN A 255 23.37 -10.76 3.54
C ASN A 255 23.50 -9.58 4.51
N LYS A 256 24.15 -8.52 4.09
CA LYS A 256 24.42 -7.35 4.91
C LYS A 256 23.18 -6.50 5.09
N MET A 257 23.13 -5.81 6.23
CA MET A 257 22.14 -4.82 6.56
C MET A 257 22.81 -3.59 7.14
N TRP A 258 22.27 -2.41 6.85
CA TRP A 258 22.73 -1.17 7.45
C TRP A 258 21.53 -0.34 7.89
N TYR A 259 21.70 0.31 9.05
CA TYR A 259 20.82 1.36 9.54
C TYR A 259 21.38 2.73 9.17
N PHE A 260 20.50 3.64 8.81
CA PHE A 260 20.81 5.06 8.74
C PHE A 260 20.01 5.78 9.80
N HIS A 261 20.67 6.27 10.82
CA HIS A 261 20.06 7.09 11.85
C HIS A 261 20.15 8.57 11.44
N PHE A 262 19.01 9.26 11.35
CA PHE A 262 18.97 10.66 10.88
C PHE A 262 19.86 11.59 11.69
N LYS A 263 19.97 11.34 12.99
CA LYS A 263 20.85 12.10 13.87
C LYS A 263 22.35 11.97 13.52
N ASP A 264 22.76 10.79 13.11
CA ASP A 264 24.20 10.49 12.91
C ASP A 264 24.64 10.74 11.47
N THR A 265 23.68 10.87 10.54
CA THR A 265 23.87 11.10 9.09
C THR A 265 24.80 10.09 8.40
N GLN A 266 24.96 8.90 8.99
CA GLN A 266 25.84 7.84 8.53
C GLN A 266 25.16 6.48 8.58
N TRP A 267 25.64 5.57 7.72
CA TRP A 267 25.25 4.18 7.74
C TRP A 267 26.04 3.41 8.81
N VAL A 268 25.32 2.68 9.65
CA VAL A 268 25.89 1.80 10.68
C VAL A 268 25.48 0.36 10.33
N GLU A 269 26.45 -0.56 10.36
CA GLU A 269 26.15 -1.98 10.08
C GLU A 269 25.21 -2.55 11.15
N GLY A 270 24.13 -3.15 10.68
CA GLY A 270 23.18 -3.90 11.48
C GLY A 270 23.49 -5.40 11.50
N PRO A 271 22.64 -6.22 12.09
CA PRO A 271 22.82 -7.68 12.10
C PRO A 271 22.64 -8.25 10.70
N ASN A 272 23.51 -9.19 10.33
CA ASN A 272 23.46 -9.84 9.03
C ASN A 272 22.32 -10.86 8.97
N LEU A 273 21.67 -10.96 7.81
CA LEU A 273 20.79 -12.08 7.50
C LEU A 273 21.61 -13.39 7.44
N LYS A 274 20.95 -14.49 7.58
CA LYS A 274 21.56 -15.82 7.40
C LYS A 274 21.90 -16.08 5.92
N PHE A 275 21.00 -15.64 5.02
CA PHE A 275 21.16 -15.86 3.59
C PHE A 275 21.31 -14.53 2.83
N GLY A 276 22.31 -14.47 1.92
CA GLY A 276 22.39 -13.39 0.95
C GLY A 276 21.25 -13.50 -0.06
N ARG A 277 20.60 -12.37 -0.34
CA ARG A 277 19.44 -12.34 -1.25
C ARG A 277 19.32 -11.04 -2.00
N ARG A 278 18.68 -11.06 -3.15
CA ARG A 278 18.26 -9.90 -3.93
C ARG A 278 16.79 -10.06 -4.32
N TRP A 279 16.13 -8.95 -4.68
CA TRP A 279 14.72 -8.93 -5.05
C TRP A 279 13.79 -9.53 -3.98
N ALA A 280 14.19 -9.47 -2.72
CA ALA A 280 13.32 -9.84 -1.62
C ALA A 280 12.19 -8.83 -1.47
N GLY A 281 11.04 -9.29 -1.00
CA GLY A 281 10.02 -8.43 -0.42
C GLY A 281 10.38 -8.09 1.01
N CYS A 282 10.34 -6.82 1.38
CA CYS A 282 10.62 -6.41 2.76
C CYS A 282 9.56 -5.44 3.27
N GLY A 283 9.34 -5.48 4.55
CA GLY A 283 8.44 -4.56 5.25
C GLY A 283 8.68 -4.56 6.75
N THR A 284 7.99 -3.67 7.42
CA THR A 284 7.95 -3.62 8.89
C THR A 284 6.56 -4.00 9.38
N PHE A 285 6.48 -4.58 10.56
CA PHE A 285 5.22 -4.84 11.26
C PHE A 285 5.42 -4.81 12.77
N ASP A 286 4.34 -4.52 13.48
CA ASP A 286 4.33 -4.55 14.94
C ASP A 286 3.66 -5.81 15.44
N SER A 287 4.18 -6.38 16.51
CA SER A 287 3.57 -7.49 17.24
C SER A 287 3.80 -7.33 18.74
N GLY A 288 2.71 -7.09 19.48
CA GLY A 288 2.78 -6.67 20.88
C GLY A 288 3.44 -5.28 20.98
N GLU A 289 4.48 -5.18 21.79
CA GLU A 289 5.27 -3.95 21.99
C GLU A 289 6.51 -3.86 21.09
N ASP A 290 6.77 -4.86 20.29
CA ASP A 290 7.97 -4.95 19.46
C ASP A 290 7.65 -4.67 17.99
N THR A 291 8.56 -3.95 17.34
CA THR A 291 8.58 -3.75 15.89
C THR A 291 9.57 -4.73 15.25
N TYR A 292 9.16 -5.28 14.14
CA TYR A 292 9.92 -6.27 13.38
C TYR A 292 10.14 -5.81 11.95
N ILE A 293 11.24 -6.26 11.35
CA ILE A 293 11.46 -6.22 9.91
C ILE A 293 11.33 -7.66 9.40
N ILE A 294 10.67 -7.83 8.27
CA ILE A 294 10.58 -9.11 7.57
C ILE A 294 11.24 -9.00 6.20
N ALA A 295 12.01 -10.02 5.84
CA ALA A 295 12.56 -10.22 4.50
C ALA A 295 12.04 -11.55 3.94
N VAL A 296 11.30 -11.48 2.84
CA VAL A 296 10.55 -12.60 2.26
C VAL A 296 11.11 -12.94 0.89
N GLY A 297 11.45 -14.20 0.68
CA GLY A 297 11.86 -14.70 -0.63
C GLY A 297 13.10 -14.01 -1.19
N GLY A 298 13.05 -13.68 -2.44
CA GLY A 298 14.17 -13.17 -3.23
C GLY A 298 15.00 -14.31 -3.80
N THR A 299 15.88 -14.01 -4.76
CA THR A 299 16.92 -14.95 -5.18
C THR A 299 17.90 -15.08 -4.04
N ASP A 300 17.76 -16.09 -3.20
CA ASP A 300 18.57 -16.30 -2.02
C ASP A 300 19.64 -17.40 -2.22
N THR A 301 20.61 -17.42 -1.31
CA THR A 301 21.70 -18.42 -1.29
C THR A 301 21.33 -19.68 -0.49
N GLY A 302 20.11 -19.73 0.06
CA GLY A 302 19.63 -20.83 0.91
C GLY A 302 18.60 -21.71 0.23
N ASN A 303 17.32 -21.39 0.40
CA ASN A 303 16.20 -22.24 0.00
C ASN A 303 15.59 -21.90 -1.38
N GLY A 304 16.36 -21.26 -2.27
CA GLY A 304 15.93 -21.00 -3.64
C GLY A 304 14.73 -20.06 -3.74
N GLY A 305 14.65 -19.02 -2.91
CA GLY A 305 13.58 -18.04 -2.95
C GLY A 305 12.39 -18.32 -2.02
N LYS A 306 12.49 -19.31 -1.13
CA LYS A 306 11.45 -19.64 -0.13
C LYS A 306 11.77 -19.17 1.28
N SER A 307 12.99 -18.75 1.54
CA SER A 307 13.39 -18.38 2.90
C SER A 307 12.74 -17.07 3.34
N VAL A 308 12.38 -17.04 4.62
CA VAL A 308 11.88 -15.85 5.30
C VAL A 308 12.73 -15.63 6.54
N GLU A 309 13.17 -14.39 6.72
CA GLU A 309 13.89 -14.01 7.91
C GLU A 309 13.20 -12.81 8.56
N ILE A 310 13.13 -12.83 9.88
CA ILE A 310 12.45 -11.81 10.67
C ILE A 310 13.46 -11.24 11.66
N LEU A 311 13.58 -9.91 11.72
CA LEU A 311 14.41 -9.20 12.68
C LEU A 311 13.54 -8.60 13.77
N ASN A 312 13.80 -8.93 15.02
CA ASN A 312 13.32 -8.14 16.14
C ASN A 312 14.22 -6.91 16.30
N ILE A 313 13.69 -5.71 16.10
CA ILE A 313 14.49 -4.47 16.12
C ILE A 313 15.09 -4.23 17.52
N ARG A 314 14.31 -4.43 18.59
CA ARG A 314 14.77 -4.27 19.97
C ARG A 314 15.86 -5.29 20.32
N GLY A 315 15.68 -6.55 19.89
CA GLY A 315 16.64 -7.63 20.12
C GLY A 315 17.85 -7.60 19.18
N ASN A 316 17.77 -6.79 18.12
CA ASN A 316 18.82 -6.62 17.11
C ASN A 316 19.36 -7.94 16.54
N ASN A 317 18.48 -8.91 16.29
CA ASN A 317 18.85 -10.22 15.76
C ASN A 317 17.81 -10.79 14.81
N TRP A 318 18.29 -11.36 13.72
CA TRP A 318 17.49 -12.12 12.76
C TRP A 318 17.21 -13.54 13.26
N PHE A 319 16.06 -14.08 12.91
CA PHE A 319 15.69 -15.47 13.12
C PHE A 319 14.90 -15.99 11.91
N ASP A 320 14.89 -17.31 11.72
CA ASP A 320 14.16 -17.93 10.63
C ASP A 320 12.65 -17.78 10.83
N GLY A 321 11.94 -17.24 9.81
CA GLY A 321 10.49 -17.28 9.71
C GLY A 321 10.02 -18.58 9.03
N PRO A 322 8.70 -18.81 8.93
CA PRO A 322 8.16 -19.95 8.22
C PRO A 322 8.45 -19.87 6.73
N ILE A 323 8.86 -20.98 6.14
CA ILE A 323 9.19 -21.06 4.71
C ILE A 323 7.97 -20.73 3.86
N MET A 324 8.17 -19.93 2.81
CA MET A 324 7.14 -19.60 1.84
C MET A 324 6.62 -20.86 1.13
N PRO A 325 5.33 -20.92 0.79
CA PRO A 325 4.76 -22.07 0.08
C PRO A 325 5.30 -22.24 -1.34
N PHE A 326 5.87 -21.20 -1.94
CA PHE A 326 6.52 -21.22 -3.24
C PHE A 326 7.73 -20.30 -3.25
N SER A 327 8.68 -20.54 -4.16
CA SER A 327 9.81 -19.65 -4.38
C SER A 327 9.34 -18.35 -4.98
N SER A 328 9.71 -17.21 -4.40
CA SER A 328 9.23 -15.92 -4.86
C SER A 328 10.29 -14.84 -4.81
N GLU A 329 10.22 -13.92 -5.76
CA GLU A 329 10.98 -12.67 -5.77
C GLU A 329 10.06 -11.49 -6.12
N GLU A 330 10.52 -10.26 -5.84
CA GLU A 330 9.78 -9.03 -6.14
C GLU A 330 8.37 -8.99 -5.52
N THR A 331 8.18 -9.65 -4.40
CA THR A 331 6.92 -9.64 -3.65
C THR A 331 6.71 -8.30 -2.95
N MET A 332 5.46 -7.87 -2.92
CA MET A 332 5.07 -6.69 -2.15
C MET A 332 4.70 -7.10 -0.72
N VAL A 333 5.33 -6.45 0.26
CA VAL A 333 5.10 -6.74 1.68
C VAL A 333 4.47 -5.54 2.36
N GLY A 334 3.45 -5.78 3.16
CA GLY A 334 2.80 -4.76 3.99
C GLY A 334 2.30 -5.32 5.31
N SER A 335 2.00 -4.42 6.25
CA SER A 335 1.29 -4.76 7.48
C SER A 335 -0.04 -4.02 7.52
N LEU A 336 -1.06 -4.64 8.07
CA LEU A 336 -2.35 -4.01 8.28
C LEU A 336 -2.48 -3.58 9.73
N ALA A 337 -2.67 -2.28 9.93
CA ALA A 337 -3.04 -1.77 11.25
C ALA A 337 -4.37 -2.42 11.66
N ASN A 338 -4.39 -3.09 12.82
CA ASN A 338 -5.55 -3.79 13.34
C ASN A 338 -6.03 -4.99 12.50
N SER A 339 -5.10 -5.75 11.90
CA SER A 339 -5.40 -7.07 11.37
C SER A 339 -6.03 -7.98 12.44
N LEU A 340 -6.62 -9.09 12.01
CA LEU A 340 -7.15 -10.09 12.94
C LEU A 340 -6.04 -10.54 13.89
N GLU A 341 -6.43 -10.93 15.11
CA GLU A 341 -5.48 -11.40 16.13
C GLU A 341 -4.53 -12.45 15.56
N GLY A 342 -3.22 -12.23 15.72
CA GLY A 342 -2.17 -13.10 15.18
C GLY A 342 -1.74 -12.83 13.73
N GLU A 343 -2.40 -11.98 12.98
CA GLU A 343 -1.95 -11.60 11.63
C GLU A 343 -0.93 -10.45 11.72
N VAL A 344 0.29 -10.68 11.25
CA VAL A 344 1.39 -9.75 11.46
C VAL A 344 1.92 -9.14 10.17
N ALA A 345 1.97 -9.89 9.07
CA ALA A 345 2.46 -9.40 7.78
C ALA A 345 1.67 -10.01 6.62
N TRP A 346 1.62 -9.29 5.51
CA TRP A 346 0.95 -9.69 4.29
C TRP A 346 1.90 -9.61 3.11
N VAL A 347 1.74 -10.56 2.18
CA VAL A 347 2.50 -10.65 0.93
C VAL A 347 1.52 -10.68 -0.23
N PHE A 348 1.77 -9.84 -1.21
CA PHE A 348 0.95 -9.67 -2.40
C PHE A 348 1.79 -9.92 -3.65
N GLY A 349 1.32 -10.79 -4.53
CA GLY A 349 1.93 -11.04 -5.84
C GLY A 349 3.38 -11.50 -5.79
N GLY A 350 4.21 -10.91 -6.62
CA GLY A 350 5.60 -11.27 -6.87
C GLY A 350 5.76 -12.27 -8.02
N VAL A 351 7.00 -12.59 -8.36
CA VAL A 351 7.31 -13.64 -9.34
C VAL A 351 7.37 -14.98 -8.62
N ASN A 352 6.50 -15.92 -9.00
CA ASN A 352 6.56 -17.30 -8.54
C ASN A 352 7.58 -18.06 -9.41
N LEU A 353 8.77 -18.31 -8.85
CA LEU A 353 9.88 -18.96 -9.55
C LEU A 353 9.59 -20.45 -9.84
N ASP A 354 8.82 -21.12 -8.97
CA ASP A 354 8.43 -22.53 -9.18
C ASP A 354 7.53 -22.70 -10.41
N ALA A 355 6.70 -21.68 -10.69
CA ALA A 355 5.78 -21.65 -11.84
C ALA A 355 6.31 -20.82 -13.02
N SER A 356 7.44 -20.12 -12.88
CA SER A 356 7.98 -19.15 -13.85
C SER A 356 6.94 -18.13 -14.31
N ALA A 357 6.14 -17.60 -13.38
CA ALA A 357 5.02 -16.71 -13.67
C ALA A 357 4.81 -15.66 -12.58
N ILE A 358 4.28 -14.49 -12.97
CA ILE A 358 3.84 -13.47 -12.01
C ILE A 358 2.64 -14.03 -11.24
N SER A 359 2.63 -13.86 -9.93
CA SER A 359 1.64 -14.40 -9.00
C SER A 359 0.46 -13.44 -8.81
N ASP A 360 -0.70 -14.01 -8.57
CA ASP A 360 -1.90 -13.32 -8.06
C ASP A 360 -2.17 -13.65 -6.58
N ALA A 361 -1.26 -14.36 -5.93
CA ALA A 361 -1.45 -14.83 -4.58
C ALA A 361 -1.45 -13.69 -3.56
N ILE A 362 -2.32 -13.81 -2.57
CA ILE A 362 -2.30 -13.01 -1.35
C ILE A 362 -2.03 -14.00 -0.21
N LEU A 363 -0.95 -13.76 0.53
CA LEU A 363 -0.56 -14.56 1.68
C LEU A 363 -0.54 -13.69 2.93
N ARG A 364 -0.94 -14.26 4.05
CA ARG A 364 -0.82 -13.64 5.36
C ARG A 364 0.05 -14.49 6.27
N LEU A 365 0.91 -13.83 7.02
CA LEU A 365 1.68 -14.45 8.08
C LEU A 365 0.85 -14.39 9.35
N HIS A 366 0.50 -15.55 9.88
CA HIS A 366 -0.23 -15.68 11.13
C HIS A 366 0.68 -16.32 12.19
N CYS A 367 0.79 -15.68 13.36
CA CYS A 367 1.60 -16.14 14.48
C CYS A 367 0.73 -16.33 15.73
N GLN A 368 0.88 -17.46 16.41
CA GLN A 368 0.29 -17.65 17.73
C GLN A 368 1.25 -17.11 18.81
N GLY A 369 1.13 -15.81 19.10
CA GLY A 369 2.03 -15.11 20.02
C GLY A 369 3.14 -14.34 19.31
N GLN A 370 4.25 -14.12 20.01
CA GLN A 370 5.37 -13.34 19.46
C GLN A 370 6.04 -14.11 18.31
N PRO A 371 6.39 -13.42 17.17
CA PRO A 371 6.97 -14.09 16.00
C PRO A 371 8.21 -14.94 16.30
N LYS A 372 9.03 -14.52 17.26
CA LYS A 372 10.25 -15.25 17.69
C LYS A 372 9.97 -16.56 18.41
N ASN A 373 8.91 -16.60 19.20
CA ASN A 373 8.60 -17.73 20.08
C ASN A 373 7.33 -18.47 19.63
N GLY A 374 6.62 -17.88 18.67
CA GLY A 374 5.34 -18.36 18.22
C GLY A 374 5.43 -19.35 17.07
N GLU A 375 4.43 -20.15 16.94
CA GLU A 375 4.19 -20.93 15.75
C GLU A 375 3.61 -19.99 14.69
N CYS A 376 4.45 -19.57 13.74
CA CYS A 376 4.03 -18.77 12.60
C CYS A 376 3.83 -19.66 11.38
N GLN A 377 2.82 -19.34 10.58
CA GLN A 377 2.54 -20.04 9.32
C GLN A 377 2.03 -19.07 8.25
N TRP A 378 2.30 -19.40 7.01
CA TRP A 378 1.69 -18.72 5.88
C TRP A 378 0.32 -19.29 5.57
N ILE A 379 -0.66 -18.42 5.44
CA ILE A 379 -2.03 -18.79 5.10
C ILE A 379 -2.39 -18.07 3.80
N TYR A 380 -2.86 -18.83 2.80
CA TYR A 380 -3.43 -18.22 1.60
C TYR A 380 -4.72 -17.51 1.95
N HIS A 381 -4.84 -16.27 1.49
CA HIS A 381 -6.11 -15.57 1.51
C HIS A 381 -6.99 -16.09 0.37
N ASP A 382 -8.30 -16.18 0.59
CA ASP A 382 -9.23 -16.67 -0.44
C ASP A 382 -9.38 -15.72 -1.63
N GLN A 383 -9.17 -14.41 -1.39
CA GLN A 383 -9.11 -13.43 -2.46
C GLN A 383 -7.79 -13.55 -3.21
N ARG A 384 -7.84 -13.29 -4.50
CA ARG A 384 -6.67 -13.19 -5.39
C ARG A 384 -6.58 -11.77 -5.92
N LEU A 385 -5.40 -11.37 -6.34
CA LEU A 385 -5.23 -10.15 -7.11
C LEU A 385 -5.99 -10.28 -8.43
N LYS A 386 -6.66 -9.22 -8.84
CA LYS A 386 -7.32 -9.15 -10.13
C LYS A 386 -6.30 -9.11 -11.27
N ASP A 387 -5.22 -8.35 -11.05
CA ASP A 387 -4.06 -8.32 -11.93
C ASP A 387 -2.87 -8.97 -11.22
N ARG A 388 -2.28 -9.99 -11.86
CA ARG A 388 -0.99 -10.55 -11.43
C ARG A 388 0.04 -9.45 -11.45
N ARG A 389 0.79 -9.26 -10.35
CA ARG A 389 1.75 -8.17 -10.27
C ARG A 389 2.98 -8.50 -9.48
N ASP A 390 4.05 -7.83 -9.85
CA ASP A 390 5.34 -7.83 -9.18
C ASP A 390 5.81 -6.39 -8.92
N TYR A 391 6.78 -6.23 -8.04
CA TYR A 391 7.54 -4.99 -7.87
C TYR A 391 6.73 -3.72 -7.60
N GLY A 392 5.57 -3.81 -6.98
CA GLY A 392 4.77 -2.64 -6.59
C GLY A 392 5.02 -2.19 -5.14
N LYS A 393 4.28 -1.19 -4.72
CA LYS A 393 4.23 -0.71 -3.33
C LYS A 393 2.89 -1.05 -2.70
N VAL A 394 2.93 -1.27 -1.39
CA VAL A 394 1.74 -1.51 -0.57
C VAL A 394 1.45 -0.27 0.25
N ILE A 395 0.23 0.23 0.14
CA ILE A 395 -0.33 1.26 1.01
C ILE A 395 -1.42 0.60 1.85
N THR A 396 -1.33 0.74 3.16
CA THR A 396 -2.34 0.27 4.12
C THR A 396 -3.05 1.46 4.76
N PHE A 397 -4.35 1.33 5.01
CA PHE A 397 -5.20 2.42 5.50
C PHE A 397 -5.55 2.23 6.98
#